data_8ce0902c07cea5e5b014f425514c4f9a
#
_entry.id   8ce0902c07cea5e5b014f425514c4f9a
#
_cell.length_a   1.000
_cell.length_b   1.000
_cell.length_c   1.000
_cell.angle_alpha   90.00
_cell.angle_beta   90.00
_cell.angle_gamma   90.00
#
_symmetry.space_group_name_H-M   'P 1'
#
loop_
_entity.id
_entity.type
_entity.pdbx_description
1 polymer ?
#
loop_
_entity_poly.entity_id
_entity_poly.type
_entity_poly.pdbx_seq_one_letter_code
_entity_poly.pdbx_strand_id
1 'polypeptide(L)'
;GWTANDATLVSRRQVPGTNIWLSVRKGAPGDLLLEVAAQFDRYVQDIDYPPGDDWGYAERPIRGGIALSNHASGTAIDLNATRWPLGSNPLVNLSSAQIQRLRQILSSTGGVVRWGGDYDGRKDPMHFEINNGRTYADCVNALAALQRSTEENTNTWSSGTYCQKGDRGDRVWNLQKFLTRVYPRYNPYVPNGYYGDGTTLGVKAFQSNVGITGPDANGTIVGPATMRALIQNGFRP
;
A
#
# COMPACT_ATOMS: atom_id res chain seq x y z
N GLY A 1 -18.63 5.63 19.33
CA GLY A 1 -17.37 6.13 18.74
C GLY A 1 -16.17 5.59 19.51
N TRP A 2 -14.99 5.76 18.97
CA TRP A 2 -13.73 5.34 19.59
C TRP A 2 -13.26 6.36 20.62
N THR A 3 -12.71 5.92 21.77
CA THR A 3 -12.11 6.81 22.76
C THR A 3 -10.98 7.60 22.09
N ALA A 4 -11.01 8.92 22.26
CA ALA A 4 -10.05 9.85 21.66
C ALA A 4 -9.14 10.48 22.73
N ASN A 5 -8.04 11.08 22.31
CA ASN A 5 -7.06 11.77 23.14
C ASN A 5 -6.49 10.90 24.28
N ASP A 6 -6.27 9.63 23.98
CA ASP A 6 -5.64 8.67 24.88
C ASP A 6 -4.50 7.94 24.15
N ALA A 7 -3.29 8.45 24.32
CA ALA A 7 -2.09 7.89 23.72
C ALA A 7 -1.77 6.46 24.20
N THR A 8 -2.35 6.02 25.34
CA THR A 8 -2.14 4.65 25.84
C THR A 8 -2.82 3.60 24.95
N LEU A 9 -3.83 4.00 24.18
CA LEU A 9 -4.56 3.17 23.22
C LEU A 9 -3.91 3.11 21.84
N VAL A 10 -2.77 3.79 21.65
CA VAL A 10 -2.07 3.92 20.37
C VAL A 10 -0.71 3.22 20.44
N SER A 11 -0.22 2.75 19.32
CA SER A 11 1.16 2.26 19.16
C SER A 11 1.70 2.68 17.80
N ARG A 12 3.01 3.00 17.77
CA ARG A 12 3.74 3.26 16.54
C ARG A 12 4.17 1.93 15.94
N ARG A 13 3.75 1.67 14.70
CA ARG A 13 4.00 0.40 14.01
C ARG A 13 4.35 0.64 12.54
N GLN A 14 5.14 -0.26 11.99
CA GLN A 14 5.54 -0.21 10.59
C GLN A 14 4.40 -0.65 9.68
N VAL A 15 4.18 0.09 8.59
CA VAL A 15 3.31 -0.34 7.50
C VAL A 15 3.97 -1.54 6.81
N PRO A 16 3.28 -2.69 6.71
CA PRO A 16 3.89 -3.91 6.16
C PRO A 16 4.46 -3.71 4.76
N GLY A 17 5.75 -4.04 4.58
CA GLY A 17 6.44 -3.97 3.28
C GLY A 17 6.99 -2.60 2.91
N THR A 18 6.90 -1.60 3.77
CA THR A 18 7.41 -0.24 3.57
C THR A 18 8.41 0.16 4.67
N ASN A 19 9.01 1.35 4.56
CA ASN A 19 9.81 1.96 5.62
C ASN A 19 9.01 2.97 6.47
N ILE A 20 7.70 3.07 6.25
CA ILE A 20 6.82 4.02 6.93
C ILE A 20 6.35 3.47 8.28
N TRP A 21 6.38 4.31 9.30
CA TRP A 21 5.91 4.02 10.65
C TRP A 21 4.78 4.97 11.02
N LEU A 22 3.61 4.42 11.31
CA LEU A 22 2.43 5.18 11.71
C LEU A 22 2.03 4.88 13.15
N SER A 23 1.58 5.92 13.87
CA SER A 23 0.94 5.77 15.17
C SER A 23 -0.55 5.54 14.95
N VAL A 24 -1.02 4.33 15.29
CA VAL A 24 -2.41 3.93 15.07
C VAL A 24 -2.97 3.23 16.30
N ARG A 25 -4.29 3.12 16.40
CA ARG A 25 -4.96 2.41 17.50
C ARG A 25 -4.45 0.98 17.61
N LYS A 26 -4.25 0.50 18.84
CA LYS A 26 -3.85 -0.89 19.13
C LYS A 26 -4.92 -1.88 18.66
N GLY A 27 -4.49 -3.05 18.17
CA GLY A 27 -5.35 -4.14 17.72
C GLY A 27 -5.99 -3.89 16.36
N ALA A 28 -7.09 -4.58 16.08
CA ALA A 28 -7.69 -4.70 14.76
C ALA A 28 -7.97 -3.38 14.01
N PRO A 29 -8.40 -2.28 14.63
CA PRO A 29 -8.59 -1.02 13.91
C PRO A 29 -7.31 -0.48 13.30
N GLY A 30 -6.21 -0.50 14.05
CA GLY A 30 -4.92 -0.06 13.55
C GLY A 30 -4.30 -1.07 12.59
N ASP A 31 -4.46 -2.38 12.84
CA ASP A 31 -3.99 -3.44 11.94
C ASP A 31 -4.65 -3.31 10.56
N LEU A 32 -5.96 -3.03 10.54
CA LEU A 32 -6.71 -2.81 9.30
C LEU A 32 -6.21 -1.59 8.53
N LEU A 33 -5.98 -0.46 9.21
CA LEU A 33 -5.45 0.75 8.57
C LEU A 33 -4.04 0.53 8.02
N LEU A 34 -3.18 -0.19 8.75
CA LEU A 34 -1.83 -0.52 8.28
C LEU A 34 -1.87 -1.46 7.06
N GLU A 35 -2.81 -2.41 7.02
CA GLU A 35 -2.98 -3.29 5.87
C GLU A 35 -3.52 -2.52 4.65
N VAL A 36 -4.47 -1.59 4.85
CA VAL A 36 -4.94 -0.69 3.79
C VAL A 36 -3.78 0.17 3.26
N ALA A 37 -2.95 0.73 4.15
CA ALA A 37 -1.77 1.50 3.75
C ALA A 37 -0.77 0.63 2.96
N ALA A 38 -0.55 -0.62 3.37
CA ALA A 38 0.33 -1.56 2.67
C ALA A 38 -0.18 -1.89 1.26
N GLN A 39 -1.50 -2.07 1.10
CA GLN A 39 -2.10 -2.31 -0.20
C GLN A 39 -2.15 -1.04 -1.07
N PHE A 40 -2.36 0.13 -0.46
CA PHE A 40 -2.23 1.42 -1.14
C PHE A 40 -0.82 1.59 -1.70
N ASP A 41 0.20 1.37 -0.86
CA ASP A 41 1.60 1.41 -1.27
C ASP A 41 1.87 0.47 -2.45
N ARG A 42 1.39 -0.77 -2.34
CA ARG A 42 1.64 -1.83 -3.32
C ARG A 42 0.94 -1.62 -4.64
N TYR A 43 -0.32 -1.16 -4.63
CA TYR A 43 -1.18 -1.23 -5.81
C TYR A 43 -1.66 0.12 -6.34
N VAL A 44 -1.44 1.20 -5.58
CA VAL A 44 -1.95 2.52 -5.93
C VAL A 44 -0.81 3.52 -6.09
N GLN A 45 -0.09 3.83 -5.02
CA GLN A 45 0.99 4.80 -5.06
C GLN A 45 1.99 4.58 -3.92
N ASP A 46 3.27 4.77 -4.21
CA ASP A 46 4.37 4.70 -3.26
C ASP A 46 4.19 5.70 -2.11
N ILE A 47 4.29 5.20 -0.87
CA ILE A 47 4.26 6.03 0.34
C ILE A 47 5.64 6.22 0.97
N ASP A 48 6.67 5.51 0.51
CA ASP A 48 8.05 5.67 1.00
C ASP A 48 8.70 6.96 0.49
N TYR A 49 8.12 7.63 -0.50
CA TYR A 49 8.67 8.84 -1.09
C TYR A 49 7.58 9.88 -1.46
N PRO A 50 7.73 11.16 -1.07
CA PRO A 50 8.78 11.68 -0.20
C PRO A 50 8.60 11.17 1.23
N PRO A 51 9.69 10.96 1.99
CA PRO A 51 9.58 10.49 3.37
C PRO A 51 8.99 11.58 4.29
N GLY A 52 8.21 11.13 5.30
CA GLY A 52 7.73 12.02 6.36
C GLY A 52 6.45 12.79 6.05
N ASP A 53 5.69 12.37 5.04
CA ASP A 53 4.39 12.96 4.69
C ASP A 53 3.21 12.01 4.93
N ASP A 54 3.43 10.98 5.76
CA ASP A 54 2.39 10.05 6.20
C ASP A 54 2.18 10.18 7.71
N TRP A 55 0.93 10.28 8.14
CA TRP A 55 0.60 10.54 9.54
C TRP A 55 -0.50 9.62 10.06
N GLY A 56 -0.49 9.43 11.39
CA GLY A 56 -1.51 8.68 12.12
C GLY A 56 -2.12 9.49 13.25
N TYR A 57 -1.99 8.99 14.49
CA TYR A 57 -2.56 9.61 15.68
C TYR A 57 -2.11 11.07 15.87
N ALA A 58 -3.08 11.93 16.15
CA ALA A 58 -2.86 13.33 16.50
C ALA A 58 -4.03 13.84 17.35
N GLU A 59 -3.72 14.42 18.50
CA GLU A 59 -4.70 15.04 19.41
C GLU A 59 -5.17 16.39 18.86
N ARG A 60 -6.11 16.36 17.93
CA ARG A 60 -6.61 17.58 17.32
C ARG A 60 -8.09 17.49 16.93
N PRO A 61 -8.82 18.63 16.93
CA PRO A 61 -10.13 18.71 16.29
C PRO A 61 -9.99 18.60 14.76
N ILE A 62 -11.11 18.35 14.09
CA ILE A 62 -11.23 18.49 12.64
C ILE A 62 -10.85 19.93 12.26
N ARG A 63 -10.02 20.09 11.24
CA ARG A 63 -9.59 21.41 10.78
C ARG A 63 -10.78 22.27 10.34
N GLY A 64 -11.03 23.35 11.08
CA GLY A 64 -12.17 24.25 10.87
C GLY A 64 -13.46 23.84 11.59
N GLY A 65 -13.41 22.88 12.53
CA GLY A 65 -14.53 22.43 13.33
C GLY A 65 -14.19 22.24 14.81
N ILE A 66 -15.20 21.96 15.63
CA ILE A 66 -15.06 21.63 17.06
C ILE A 66 -15.09 20.11 17.31
N ALA A 67 -15.56 19.32 16.35
CA ALA A 67 -15.57 17.86 16.46
C ALA A 67 -14.14 17.31 16.41
N LEU A 68 -13.88 16.24 17.18
CA LEU A 68 -12.60 15.55 17.15
C LEU A 68 -12.40 14.82 15.82
N SER A 69 -11.18 14.93 15.29
CA SER A 69 -10.76 14.12 14.16
C SER A 69 -10.60 12.64 14.59
N ASN A 70 -10.83 11.69 13.69
CA ASN A 70 -10.55 10.27 13.94
C ASN A 70 -9.05 9.99 14.14
N HIS A 71 -8.16 10.91 13.78
CA HIS A 71 -6.76 10.88 14.22
C HIS A 71 -6.62 10.90 15.74
N ALA A 72 -7.49 11.65 16.46
CA ALA A 72 -7.46 11.73 17.92
C ALA A 72 -7.80 10.41 18.64
N SER A 73 -8.38 9.45 17.93
CA SER A 73 -8.62 8.08 18.43
C SER A 73 -7.66 7.04 17.86
N GLY A 74 -6.72 7.45 16.99
CA GLY A 74 -5.82 6.56 16.28
C GLY A 74 -6.53 5.68 15.23
N THR A 75 -7.73 6.08 14.80
CA THR A 75 -8.55 5.35 13.82
C THR A 75 -8.59 6.06 12.47
N ALA A 76 -7.60 6.89 12.18
CA ALA A 76 -7.35 7.49 10.87
C ALA A 76 -5.85 7.57 10.59
N ILE A 77 -5.53 7.57 9.29
CA ILE A 77 -4.19 7.80 8.73
C ILE A 77 -4.29 8.74 7.54
N ASP A 78 -3.25 9.53 7.33
CA ASP A 78 -3.04 10.31 6.13
C ASP A 78 -1.85 9.72 5.38
N LEU A 79 -1.99 9.48 4.06
CA LEU A 79 -0.95 8.94 3.20
C LEU A 79 -0.60 9.94 2.10
N ASN A 80 0.69 10.12 1.83
CA ASN A 80 1.19 11.04 0.79
C ASN A 80 0.61 12.47 0.93
N ALA A 81 0.55 13.01 2.14
CA ALA A 81 -0.18 14.24 2.45
C ALA A 81 0.35 15.48 1.70
N THR A 82 1.63 15.51 1.34
CA THR A 82 2.20 16.60 0.53
C THR A 82 1.72 16.56 -0.92
N ARG A 83 1.44 15.37 -1.46
CA ARG A 83 0.86 15.19 -2.81
C ARG A 83 -0.65 15.38 -2.83
N TRP A 84 -1.29 15.18 -1.68
CA TRP A 84 -2.73 15.06 -1.52
C TRP A 84 -3.31 16.06 -0.51
N PRO A 85 -2.96 17.35 -0.57
CA PRO A 85 -3.42 18.28 0.44
C PRO A 85 -4.95 18.36 0.50
N LEU A 86 -5.47 18.62 1.69
CA LEU A 86 -6.91 18.79 1.93
C LEU A 86 -7.55 19.77 0.93
N GLY A 87 -8.59 19.33 0.24
CA GLY A 87 -9.28 20.08 -0.78
C GLY A 87 -8.75 19.85 -2.20
N SER A 88 -7.68 19.05 -2.38
CA SER A 88 -7.18 18.72 -3.71
C SER A 88 -8.10 17.73 -4.43
N ASN A 89 -8.02 17.77 -5.77
CA ASN A 89 -8.73 16.78 -6.60
C ASN A 89 -7.90 15.50 -6.69
N PRO A 90 -8.42 14.34 -6.27
CA PRO A 90 -7.70 13.07 -6.37
C PRO A 90 -7.27 12.69 -7.80
N LEU A 91 -7.96 13.16 -8.84
CA LEU A 91 -7.61 12.89 -10.24
C LEU A 91 -6.36 13.64 -10.73
N VAL A 92 -5.83 14.57 -9.96
CA VAL A 92 -4.59 15.30 -10.35
C VAL A 92 -3.36 14.40 -10.23
N ASN A 93 -3.30 13.55 -9.20
CA ASN A 93 -2.12 12.76 -8.87
C ASN A 93 -2.32 11.23 -9.00
N LEU A 94 -3.56 10.75 -9.16
CA LEU A 94 -3.88 9.36 -9.46
C LEU A 94 -4.62 9.25 -10.79
N SER A 95 -4.24 8.27 -11.58
CA SER A 95 -5.02 7.88 -12.74
C SER A 95 -6.36 7.28 -12.33
N SER A 96 -7.32 7.26 -13.24
CA SER A 96 -8.62 6.61 -13.01
C SER A 96 -8.46 5.12 -12.63
N ALA A 97 -7.47 4.43 -13.19
CA ALA A 97 -7.17 3.03 -12.86
C ALA A 97 -6.69 2.89 -11.41
N GLN A 98 -5.82 3.78 -10.93
CA GLN A 98 -5.35 3.78 -9.55
C GLN A 98 -6.50 4.08 -8.57
N ILE A 99 -7.38 5.02 -8.89
CA ILE A 99 -8.57 5.30 -8.08
C ILE A 99 -9.52 4.10 -8.06
N GLN A 100 -9.75 3.45 -9.19
CA GLN A 100 -10.55 2.24 -9.25
C GLN A 100 -9.94 1.14 -8.38
N ARG A 101 -8.63 0.96 -8.43
CA ARG A 101 -7.91 -0.01 -7.60
C ARG A 101 -8.04 0.32 -6.11
N LEU A 102 -7.88 1.58 -5.73
CA LEU A 102 -8.08 2.02 -4.36
C LEU A 102 -9.49 1.69 -3.86
N ARG A 103 -10.51 2.00 -4.66
CA ARG A 103 -11.91 1.68 -4.29
C ARG A 103 -12.17 0.17 -4.19
N GLN A 104 -11.48 -0.67 -4.97
CA GLN A 104 -11.55 -2.13 -4.84
C GLN A 104 -10.96 -2.58 -3.49
N ILE A 105 -9.80 -2.05 -3.09
CA ILE A 105 -9.19 -2.32 -1.78
C ILE A 105 -10.16 -1.95 -0.66
N LEU A 106 -10.73 -0.75 -0.71
CA LEU A 106 -11.69 -0.29 0.31
C LEU A 106 -12.99 -1.11 0.31
N SER A 107 -13.49 -1.50 -0.87
CA SER A 107 -14.66 -2.38 -1.00
C SER A 107 -14.44 -3.72 -0.31
N SER A 108 -13.23 -4.29 -0.37
CA SER A 108 -12.87 -5.53 0.34
C SER A 108 -12.95 -5.40 1.87
N THR A 109 -12.95 -4.18 2.42
CA THR A 109 -13.18 -3.93 3.85
C THR A 109 -14.65 -3.93 4.25
N GLY A 110 -15.58 -4.14 3.31
CA GLY A 110 -17.03 -4.08 3.58
C GLY A 110 -17.50 -2.68 4.03
N GLY A 111 -16.81 -1.61 3.60
CA GLY A 111 -17.12 -0.24 3.99
C GLY A 111 -16.73 0.10 5.44
N VAL A 112 -15.87 -0.71 6.07
CA VAL A 112 -15.32 -0.41 7.39
C VAL A 112 -14.30 0.73 7.31
N VAL A 113 -13.49 0.76 6.27
CA VAL A 113 -12.60 1.88 5.98
C VAL A 113 -13.20 2.73 4.87
N ARG A 114 -13.21 4.05 5.05
CA ARG A 114 -13.59 5.03 4.02
C ARG A 114 -12.41 5.93 3.67
N TRP A 115 -12.47 6.49 2.47
CA TRP A 115 -11.48 7.40 1.92
C TRP A 115 -12.02 8.82 1.77
N GLY A 116 -11.27 9.81 2.23
CA GLY A 116 -11.67 11.22 2.14
C GLY A 116 -11.69 11.77 0.71
N GLY A 117 -11.06 11.10 -0.25
CA GLY A 117 -11.19 11.41 -1.67
C GLY A 117 -12.62 11.22 -2.23
N ASP A 118 -13.45 10.43 -1.56
CA ASP A 118 -14.85 10.18 -1.93
C ASP A 118 -15.85 11.07 -1.16
N TYR A 119 -15.41 11.98 -0.27
CA TYR A 119 -16.32 12.87 0.44
C TYR A 119 -17.13 13.76 -0.52
N ASP A 120 -18.41 13.97 -0.23
CA ASP A 120 -19.29 14.81 -1.06
C ASP A 120 -18.91 16.30 -1.00
N GLY A 121 -18.41 16.76 0.15
CA GLY A 121 -17.97 18.14 0.36
C GLY A 121 -16.49 18.34 0.01
N ARG A 122 -15.76 18.96 0.93
CA ARG A 122 -14.32 19.19 0.78
C ARG A 122 -13.57 17.86 0.75
N LYS A 123 -12.97 17.54 -0.36
CA LYS A 123 -12.18 16.31 -0.54
C LYS A 123 -10.96 16.30 0.38
N ASP A 124 -10.62 15.13 0.89
CA ASP A 124 -9.42 14.88 1.69
C ASP A 124 -8.68 13.62 1.21
N PRO A 125 -8.02 13.69 0.05
CA PRO A 125 -7.51 12.49 -0.61
C PRO A 125 -6.39 11.77 0.13
N MET A 126 -5.67 12.44 1.05
CA MET A 126 -4.67 11.76 1.91
C MET A 126 -5.34 10.91 2.99
N HIS A 127 -6.58 11.19 3.36
CA HIS A 127 -7.24 10.70 4.58
C HIS A 127 -7.97 9.38 4.39
N PHE A 128 -7.62 8.42 5.26
CA PHE A 128 -8.28 7.12 5.40
C PHE A 128 -8.69 6.92 6.85
N GLU A 129 -9.93 6.48 7.09
CA GLU A 129 -10.42 6.33 8.46
C GLU A 129 -11.38 5.16 8.64
N ILE A 130 -11.46 4.65 9.86
CA ILE A 130 -12.54 3.73 10.24
C ILE A 130 -13.84 4.51 10.23
N ASN A 131 -14.79 4.05 9.44
CA ASN A 131 -16.07 4.71 9.23
C ASN A 131 -16.88 4.80 10.54
N ASN A 132 -17.68 5.84 10.67
CA ASN A 132 -18.52 6.05 11.86
C ASN A 132 -19.45 4.86 12.12
N GLY A 133 -19.65 4.55 13.42
CA GLY A 133 -20.53 3.44 13.84
C GLY A 133 -19.91 2.06 13.73
N ARG A 134 -18.69 1.92 13.17
CA ARG A 134 -18.01 0.61 13.09
C ARG A 134 -17.42 0.22 14.44
N THR A 135 -17.50 -1.08 14.71
CA THR A 135 -17.05 -1.71 15.95
C THR A 135 -15.66 -2.35 15.80
N TYR A 136 -15.08 -2.79 16.90
CA TYR A 136 -13.87 -3.59 16.89
C TYR A 136 -14.03 -4.90 16.10
N ALA A 137 -15.19 -5.56 16.24
CA ALA A 137 -15.51 -6.80 15.52
C ALA A 137 -15.59 -6.56 13.99
N ASP A 138 -16.15 -5.42 13.56
CA ASP A 138 -16.15 -5.07 12.13
C ASP A 138 -14.71 -4.94 11.60
N CYS A 139 -13.80 -4.35 12.38
CA CYS A 139 -12.40 -4.22 11.99
C CYS A 139 -11.71 -5.59 11.92
N VAL A 140 -11.98 -6.51 12.84
CA VAL A 140 -11.45 -7.90 12.78
C VAL A 140 -11.89 -8.59 11.50
N ASN A 141 -13.18 -8.53 11.17
CA ASN A 141 -13.75 -9.18 10.00
C ASN A 141 -13.20 -8.56 8.69
N ALA A 142 -13.11 -7.24 8.63
CA ALA A 142 -12.59 -6.51 7.48
C ALA A 142 -11.10 -6.82 7.24
N LEU A 143 -10.29 -6.87 8.31
CA LEU A 143 -8.87 -7.23 8.23
C LEU A 143 -8.70 -8.65 7.69
N ALA A 144 -9.45 -9.61 8.22
CA ALA A 144 -9.42 -11.00 7.75
C ALA A 144 -9.85 -11.13 6.28
N ALA A 145 -10.85 -10.36 5.84
CA ALA A 145 -11.28 -10.34 4.43
C ALA A 145 -10.20 -9.76 3.51
N LEU A 146 -9.57 -8.66 3.93
CA LEU A 146 -8.52 -8.00 3.17
C LEU A 146 -7.26 -8.88 3.04
N GLN A 147 -6.88 -9.60 4.11
CA GLN A 147 -5.75 -10.52 4.11
C GLN A 147 -6.00 -11.74 3.22
N ARG A 148 -7.20 -12.33 3.24
CA ARG A 148 -7.57 -13.43 2.34
C ARG A 148 -7.47 -13.04 0.87
N SER A 149 -7.93 -11.85 0.51
CA SER A 149 -7.80 -11.37 -0.87
C SER A 149 -6.33 -11.24 -1.33
N THR A 150 -5.44 -10.96 -0.41
CA THR A 150 -3.99 -10.90 -0.67
C THR A 150 -3.40 -12.30 -0.81
N GLU A 151 -3.80 -13.27 0.04
CA GLU A 151 -3.32 -14.66 0.00
C GLU A 151 -3.80 -15.40 -1.27
N GLU A 152 -5.03 -15.21 -1.70
CA GLU A 152 -5.55 -15.76 -2.96
C GLU A 152 -4.72 -15.27 -4.16
N ASN A 153 -4.33 -14.00 -4.17
CA ASN A 153 -3.42 -13.46 -5.17
C ASN A 153 -2.01 -14.06 -5.10
N THR A 154 -1.50 -14.42 -3.93
CA THR A 154 -0.15 -15.00 -3.78
C THR A 154 -0.10 -16.49 -4.12
N ASN A 155 -1.15 -17.25 -3.85
CA ASN A 155 -1.20 -18.70 -4.09
C ASN A 155 -1.29 -19.09 -5.57
N THR A 156 -1.77 -18.20 -6.43
CA THR A 156 -1.83 -18.45 -7.89
C THR A 156 -0.44 -18.45 -8.56
N TRP A 157 0.64 -18.06 -7.85
CA TRP A 157 1.98 -17.87 -8.44
C TRP A 157 2.98 -18.98 -8.13
N SER A 158 2.59 -20.00 -7.38
CA SER A 158 3.53 -21.05 -6.93
C SER A 158 4.01 -21.99 -8.05
N SER A 159 3.37 -21.99 -9.22
CA SER A 159 3.66 -22.94 -10.32
C SER A 159 3.85 -22.30 -11.69
N GLY A 160 3.76 -20.97 -11.85
CA GLY A 160 3.79 -20.30 -13.15
C GLY A 160 4.73 -19.10 -13.24
N THR A 161 4.72 -18.44 -14.39
CA THR A 161 5.41 -17.16 -14.62
C THR A 161 4.63 -16.05 -13.95
N TYR A 162 5.27 -15.28 -13.05
CA TYR A 162 4.65 -14.12 -12.43
C TYR A 162 4.44 -12.99 -13.42
N CYS A 163 5.49 -12.61 -14.13
CA CYS A 163 5.47 -11.69 -15.26
C CYS A 163 6.70 -11.87 -16.13
N GLN A 164 6.62 -11.36 -17.36
CA GLN A 164 7.67 -11.48 -18.38
C GLN A 164 7.78 -10.22 -19.24
N LYS A 165 8.85 -10.13 -20.00
CA LYS A 165 9.06 -9.04 -20.95
C LYS A 165 7.89 -8.93 -21.93
N GLY A 166 7.36 -7.73 -22.07
CA GLY A 166 6.15 -7.42 -22.84
C GLY A 166 4.88 -7.27 -22.00
N ASP A 167 4.85 -7.82 -20.79
CA ASP A 167 3.69 -7.71 -19.89
C ASP A 167 3.44 -6.26 -19.44
N ARG A 168 2.17 -5.98 -19.09
CA ARG A 168 1.72 -4.71 -18.56
C ARG A 168 0.81 -4.91 -17.35
N GLY A 169 0.75 -3.90 -16.48
CA GLY A 169 -0.19 -3.83 -15.36
C GLY A 169 0.48 -3.93 -13.99
N ASP A 170 -0.35 -4.14 -12.96
CA ASP A 170 0.01 -4.02 -11.54
C ASP A 170 1.16 -4.93 -11.11
N ARG A 171 1.23 -6.16 -11.65
CA ARG A 171 2.32 -7.09 -11.32
C ARG A 171 3.69 -6.55 -11.72
N VAL A 172 3.77 -5.99 -12.92
CA VAL A 172 5.00 -5.39 -13.43
C VAL A 172 5.36 -4.16 -12.63
N TRP A 173 4.36 -3.32 -12.33
CA TRP A 173 4.54 -2.13 -11.54
C TRP A 173 5.03 -2.45 -10.11
N ASN A 174 4.43 -3.45 -9.43
CA ASN A 174 4.86 -3.92 -8.12
C ASN A 174 6.29 -4.44 -8.11
N LEU A 175 6.63 -5.25 -9.12
CA LEU A 175 8.00 -5.73 -9.30
C LEU A 175 8.98 -4.58 -9.48
N GLN A 176 8.63 -3.61 -10.33
CA GLN A 176 9.45 -2.42 -10.57
C GLN A 176 9.65 -1.60 -9.31
N LYS A 177 8.58 -1.34 -8.52
CA LYS A 177 8.67 -0.68 -7.21
C LYS A 177 9.65 -1.38 -6.29
N PHE A 178 9.49 -2.69 -6.14
CA PHE A 178 10.37 -3.48 -5.29
C PHE A 178 11.83 -3.37 -5.73
N LEU A 179 12.10 -3.58 -7.02
CA LEU A 179 13.45 -3.50 -7.57
C LEU A 179 14.05 -2.10 -7.42
N THR A 180 13.28 -1.04 -7.65
CA THR A 180 13.74 0.34 -7.49
C THR A 180 14.08 0.65 -6.03
N ARG A 181 13.30 0.16 -5.08
CA ARG A 181 13.53 0.35 -3.65
C ARG A 181 14.74 -0.42 -3.14
N VAL A 182 14.83 -1.71 -3.47
CA VAL A 182 15.82 -2.63 -2.90
C VAL A 182 17.13 -2.62 -3.69
N TYR A 183 17.03 -2.37 -4.98
CA TYR A 183 18.15 -2.39 -5.92
C TYR A 183 18.20 -1.14 -6.82
N PRO A 184 18.23 0.09 -6.23
CA PRO A 184 18.12 1.34 -7.01
C PRO A 184 19.27 1.51 -8.03
N ARG A 185 20.44 0.91 -7.75
CA ARG A 185 21.58 0.93 -8.67
C ARG A 185 21.31 0.17 -9.98
N TYR A 186 20.47 -0.88 -9.92
CA TYR A 186 20.20 -1.76 -11.06
C TYR A 186 18.85 -1.48 -11.71
N ASN A 187 17.96 -0.77 -11.03
CA ASN A 187 16.67 -0.37 -11.57
C ASN A 187 16.40 1.12 -11.26
N PRO A 188 17.11 2.05 -11.92
CA PRO A 188 16.96 3.48 -11.68
C PRO A 188 15.70 4.07 -12.33
N TYR A 189 14.86 3.25 -12.95
CA TYR A 189 13.70 3.70 -13.71
C TYR A 189 12.47 3.86 -12.81
N VAL A 190 11.68 4.90 -13.08
CA VAL A 190 10.38 5.08 -12.43
C VAL A 190 9.46 3.92 -12.83
N PRO A 191 8.79 3.26 -11.89
CA PRO A 191 7.81 2.24 -12.19
C PRO A 191 6.73 2.76 -13.15
N ASN A 192 6.48 2.03 -14.22
CA ASN A 192 5.53 2.42 -15.28
C ASN A 192 4.57 1.30 -15.68
N GLY A 193 4.67 0.15 -15.00
CA GLY A 193 3.82 -1.01 -15.26
C GLY A 193 4.07 -1.71 -16.60
N TYR A 194 5.15 -1.40 -17.32
CA TYR A 194 5.54 -2.09 -18.55
C TYR A 194 6.87 -2.81 -18.38
N TYR A 195 6.88 -4.12 -18.58
CA TYR A 195 8.09 -4.96 -18.52
C TYR A 195 8.91 -4.79 -19.81
N GLY A 196 9.62 -3.67 -19.91
CA GLY A 196 10.53 -3.34 -20.99
C GLY A 196 11.98 -3.75 -20.69
N ASP A 197 12.92 -3.19 -21.46
CA ASP A 197 14.36 -3.48 -21.33
C ASP A 197 14.90 -3.06 -19.96
N GLY A 198 14.44 -1.93 -19.40
CA GLY A 198 14.83 -1.50 -18.07
C GLY A 198 14.46 -2.50 -16.98
N THR A 199 13.22 -3.01 -17.00
CA THR A 199 12.78 -4.06 -16.06
C THR A 199 13.58 -5.35 -16.27
N THR A 200 13.85 -5.72 -17.52
CA THR A 200 14.70 -6.88 -17.87
C THR A 200 16.08 -6.78 -17.23
N LEU A 201 16.72 -5.62 -17.32
CA LEU A 201 18.03 -5.37 -16.69
C LEU A 201 17.96 -5.47 -15.17
N GLY A 202 16.93 -4.88 -14.55
CA GLY A 202 16.73 -4.95 -13.09
C GLY A 202 16.51 -6.39 -12.60
N VAL A 203 15.66 -7.16 -13.28
CA VAL A 203 15.43 -8.58 -12.95
C VAL A 203 16.67 -9.42 -13.15
N LYS A 204 17.41 -9.21 -14.24
CA LYS A 204 18.66 -9.90 -14.50
C LYS A 204 19.70 -9.63 -13.40
N ALA A 205 19.85 -8.39 -12.99
CA ALA A 205 20.75 -8.02 -11.92
C ALA A 205 20.33 -8.65 -10.58
N PHE A 206 19.02 -8.67 -10.27
CA PHE A 206 18.50 -9.38 -9.11
C PHE A 206 18.83 -10.88 -9.17
N GLN A 207 18.51 -11.55 -10.27
CA GLN A 207 18.78 -12.98 -10.49
C GLN A 207 20.25 -13.30 -10.27
N SER A 208 21.14 -12.50 -10.84
CA SER A 208 22.61 -12.65 -10.66
C SER A 208 23.03 -12.49 -9.19
N ASN A 209 22.48 -11.49 -8.49
CA ASN A 209 22.79 -11.23 -7.08
C ASN A 209 22.38 -12.38 -6.14
N VAL A 210 21.27 -13.05 -6.46
CA VAL A 210 20.75 -14.16 -5.63
C VAL A 210 21.18 -15.54 -6.15
N GLY A 211 22.10 -15.58 -7.12
CA GLY A 211 22.70 -16.83 -7.63
C GLY A 211 21.77 -17.67 -8.52
N ILE A 212 20.73 -17.09 -9.12
CA ILE A 212 19.91 -17.77 -10.11
C ILE A 212 20.70 -17.88 -11.40
N THR A 213 20.80 -19.11 -11.93
CA THR A 213 21.51 -19.45 -13.17
C THR A 213 20.59 -20.23 -14.12
N GLY A 214 21.05 -20.40 -15.37
CA GLY A 214 20.31 -21.15 -16.39
C GLY A 214 19.57 -20.27 -17.40
N PRO A 215 18.74 -20.86 -18.25
CA PRO A 215 18.09 -20.16 -19.38
C PRO A 215 17.21 -18.97 -18.95
N ASP A 216 16.57 -19.08 -17.78
CA ASP A 216 15.66 -18.07 -17.25
C ASP A 216 16.36 -16.94 -16.49
N ALA A 217 17.70 -17.02 -16.31
CA ALA A 217 18.50 -16.02 -15.61
C ALA A 217 18.89 -14.80 -16.49
N ASN A 218 18.16 -14.57 -17.54
CA ASN A 218 18.40 -13.49 -18.51
C ASN A 218 17.58 -12.20 -18.23
N GLY A 219 16.75 -12.23 -17.18
CA GLY A 219 15.91 -11.11 -16.79
C GLY A 219 14.61 -10.94 -17.57
N THR A 220 14.34 -11.78 -18.57
CA THR A 220 13.13 -11.64 -19.42
C THR A 220 11.89 -12.23 -18.74
N ILE A 221 12.08 -13.03 -17.69
CA ILE A 221 11.01 -13.77 -17.00
C ILE A 221 11.20 -13.75 -15.49
N VAL A 222 10.11 -13.58 -14.77
CA VAL A 222 10.01 -13.85 -13.32
C VAL A 222 9.27 -15.17 -13.16
N GLY A 223 10.00 -16.26 -13.31
CA GLY A 223 9.52 -17.61 -13.09
C GLY A 223 9.58 -18.03 -11.61
N PRO A 224 9.23 -19.30 -11.28
CA PRO A 224 9.11 -19.78 -9.91
C PRO A 224 10.37 -19.60 -9.05
N ALA A 225 11.56 -19.82 -9.61
CA ALA A 225 12.82 -19.65 -8.89
C ALA A 225 13.08 -18.18 -8.53
N THR A 226 12.91 -17.28 -9.51
CA THR A 226 13.05 -15.84 -9.31
C THR A 226 12.01 -15.35 -8.30
N MET A 227 10.78 -15.83 -8.41
CA MET A 227 9.70 -15.43 -7.51
C MET A 227 9.97 -15.85 -6.06
N ARG A 228 10.42 -17.09 -5.80
CA ARG A 228 10.83 -17.52 -4.45
C ARG A 228 11.93 -16.63 -3.88
N ALA A 229 12.94 -16.30 -4.67
CA ALA A 229 14.02 -15.44 -4.24
C ALA A 229 13.54 -14.01 -3.95
N LEU A 230 12.64 -13.45 -4.78
CA LEU A 230 12.02 -12.15 -4.55
C LEU A 230 11.28 -12.12 -3.21
N ILE A 231 10.45 -13.12 -2.92
CA ILE A 231 9.70 -13.23 -1.66
C ILE A 231 10.65 -13.34 -0.46
N GLN A 232 11.70 -14.15 -0.54
CA GLN A 232 12.73 -14.27 0.50
C GLN A 232 13.45 -12.95 0.78
N ASN A 233 13.54 -12.07 -0.22
CA ASN A 233 14.12 -10.74 -0.11
C ASN A 233 13.07 -9.64 0.19
N GLY A 234 11.85 -10.01 0.59
CA GLY A 234 10.82 -9.10 1.06
C GLY A 234 9.87 -8.58 -0.02
N PHE A 235 9.91 -9.13 -1.24
CA PHE A 235 8.88 -8.86 -2.24
C PHE A 235 7.55 -9.48 -1.80
N ARG A 236 6.49 -8.71 -1.97
CA ARG A 236 5.11 -9.17 -1.76
C ARG A 236 4.36 -9.01 -3.07
N PRO A 237 4.04 -10.11 -3.77
CA PRO A 237 3.41 -10.11 -5.08
C PRO A 237 1.99 -9.57 -5.07
#